data_72a0cfb7535f8e9c8d72460956598960
#
_entry.id   72a0cfb7535f8e9c8d72460956598960
#
_cell.length_a   1.000
_cell.length_b   1.000
_cell.length_c   1.000
_cell.angle_alpha   90.00
_cell.angle_beta   90.00
_cell.angle_gamma   90.00
#
_symmetry.space_group_name_H-M   'P 1'
#
loop_
_entity.id
_entity.type
_entity.pdbx_description
1 polymer ?
#
loop_
_entity_poly.entity_id
_entity_poly.type
_entity_poly.pdbx_seq_one_letter_code
_entity_poly.pdbx_strand_id
1 'polypeptide(L)'
;MKRILFTLAICLIAAISYGQGNKGSKFIDFTVKYDGKEQKLSDYVGNGKYMLVDFWASWCQPCRAEIPGLIKIYNKYKGENFGVLGVALNDKPESSKKLIETMGIPYPQILNAGNQVAYLYNIKGIPEIMLFDPSGKLIARGLRGPYIEIAVKKALEAQDSQKK
;
A
#
# COMPACT_ATOMS: atom_id res chain seq x y z
N MET A 1 3.59 66.24 0.45
CA MET A 1 3.96 65.00 -0.28
C MET A 1 3.89 63.81 0.69
N LYS A 2 2.77 63.06 0.68
CA LYS A 2 2.54 61.92 1.59
C LYS A 2 3.04 60.66 0.90
N ARG A 3 4.06 60.04 1.46
CA ARG A 3 4.57 58.74 1.00
C ARG A 3 3.66 57.64 1.55
N ILE A 4 2.90 56.97 0.68
CA ILE A 4 2.09 55.82 0.99
C ILE A 4 3.02 54.60 0.91
N LEU A 5 3.34 54.02 2.05
CA LEU A 5 4.04 52.75 2.15
C LEU A 5 3.03 51.61 1.90
N PHE A 6 3.08 50.97 0.74
CA PHE A 6 2.38 49.73 0.45
C PHE A 6 3.16 48.59 1.10
N THR A 7 2.69 48.10 2.24
CA THR A 7 3.15 46.86 2.81
C THR A 7 2.51 45.68 2.06
N LEU A 8 3.28 45.05 1.19
CA LEU A 8 2.90 43.76 0.58
C LEU A 8 2.89 42.70 1.68
N ALA A 9 1.73 42.30 2.14
CA ALA A 9 1.55 41.09 2.94
C ALA A 9 1.67 39.90 2.01
N ILE A 10 2.83 39.24 2.01
CA ILE A 10 3.04 37.95 1.35
C ILE A 10 2.34 36.91 2.21
N CYS A 11 1.10 36.55 1.86
CA CYS A 11 0.44 35.36 2.39
C CYS A 11 1.19 34.13 1.88
N LEU A 12 2.04 33.58 2.74
CA LEU A 12 2.63 32.26 2.53
C LEU A 12 1.53 31.21 2.69
N ILE A 13 0.84 30.91 1.59
CA ILE A 13 -0.07 29.76 1.54
C ILE A 13 0.82 28.51 1.56
N ALA A 14 1.02 27.96 2.76
CA ALA A 14 1.56 26.63 2.90
C ALA A 14 0.55 25.67 2.22
N ALA A 15 0.85 25.27 0.99
CA ALA A 15 0.14 24.20 0.32
C ALA A 15 0.38 22.93 1.12
N ILE A 16 -0.58 22.58 1.98
CA ILE A 16 -0.65 21.27 2.60
C ILE A 16 -0.95 20.33 1.44
N SER A 17 0.09 19.78 0.83
CA SER A 17 -0.03 18.66 -0.09
C SER A 17 -0.57 17.48 0.71
N TYR A 18 -1.87 17.31 0.69
CA TYR A 18 -2.47 16.04 1.08
C TYR A 18 -1.88 14.97 0.17
N GLY A 19 -0.98 14.17 0.72
CA GLY A 19 -0.29 13.11 -0.01
C GLY A 19 -1.29 12.02 -0.39
N GLN A 20 -1.93 12.20 -1.56
CA GLN A 20 -2.88 11.24 -2.12
C GLN A 20 -2.15 10.01 -2.65
N GLY A 21 -1.45 9.24 -1.81
CA GLY A 21 -0.84 7.97 -2.21
C GLY A 21 0.03 8.06 -3.49
N ASN A 22 0.67 9.21 -3.72
CA ASN A 22 1.54 9.43 -4.87
C ASN A 22 2.92 8.82 -4.62
N LYS A 23 3.58 8.35 -5.69
CA LYS A 23 4.96 7.85 -5.62
C LYS A 23 5.85 8.90 -4.94
N GLY A 24 6.57 8.48 -3.91
CA GLY A 24 7.44 9.35 -3.11
C GLY A 24 6.82 9.88 -1.81
N SER A 25 5.48 9.77 -1.62
CA SER A 25 4.83 10.14 -0.36
C SER A 25 4.90 8.99 0.67
N LYS A 26 4.84 9.34 1.95
CA LYS A 26 4.62 8.34 3.01
C LYS A 26 3.23 7.71 2.88
N PHE A 27 3.09 6.49 3.40
CA PHE A 27 1.77 5.87 3.52
C PHE A 27 0.83 6.73 4.36
N ILE A 28 -0.45 6.63 4.06
CA ILE A 28 -1.52 7.25 4.84
C ILE A 28 -2.10 6.14 5.70
N ASP A 29 -1.97 6.26 7.02
CA ASP A 29 -2.49 5.23 7.92
C ASP A 29 -4.02 5.19 7.90
N PHE A 30 -4.56 4.01 8.07
CA PHE A 30 -5.99 3.78 8.26
C PHE A 30 -6.21 2.63 9.24
N THR A 31 -7.36 2.66 9.90
CA THR A 31 -7.78 1.61 10.83
C THR A 31 -9.04 0.94 10.31
N VAL A 32 -9.05 -0.38 10.34
CA VAL A 32 -10.21 -1.20 10.02
C VAL A 32 -10.58 -2.02 11.25
N LYS A 33 -11.88 -2.04 11.57
CA LYS A 33 -12.45 -2.89 12.63
C LYS A 33 -13.15 -4.07 11.98
N TYR A 34 -12.74 -5.26 12.37
CA TYR A 34 -13.39 -6.49 11.95
C TYR A 34 -13.28 -7.56 13.05
N ASP A 35 -14.40 -8.22 13.36
CA ASP A 35 -14.47 -9.32 14.35
C ASP A 35 -13.89 -8.92 15.72
N GLY A 36 -14.28 -7.73 16.21
CA GLY A 36 -13.82 -7.17 17.49
C GLY A 36 -12.35 -6.75 17.54
N LYS A 37 -11.61 -6.88 16.45
CA LYS A 37 -10.19 -6.51 16.33
C LYS A 37 -10.01 -5.26 15.49
N GLU A 38 -9.07 -4.41 15.88
CA GLU A 38 -8.56 -3.32 15.07
C GLU A 38 -7.29 -3.77 14.36
N GLN A 39 -7.19 -3.41 13.07
CA GLN A 39 -5.99 -3.59 12.25
C GLN A 39 -5.66 -2.25 11.61
N LYS A 40 -4.40 -1.87 11.67
CA LYS A 40 -3.90 -0.63 11.06
C LYS A 40 -2.91 -0.95 9.96
N LEU A 41 -2.84 -0.08 8.94
CA LEU A 41 -1.80 -0.24 7.93
C LEU A 41 -0.41 -0.08 8.55
N SER A 42 -0.25 0.79 9.54
CA SER A 42 0.98 0.98 10.32
C SER A 42 1.45 -0.25 11.09
N ASP A 43 0.60 -1.25 11.31
CA ASP A 43 1.02 -2.53 11.90
C ASP A 43 1.94 -3.32 10.94
N TYR A 44 1.93 -2.98 9.64
CA TYR A 44 2.65 -3.70 8.59
C TYR A 44 3.64 -2.83 7.81
N VAL A 45 3.30 -1.56 7.54
CA VAL A 45 4.06 -0.65 6.69
C VAL A 45 4.85 0.35 7.53
N GLY A 46 6.10 0.65 7.13
CA GLY A 46 6.96 1.60 7.83
C GLY A 46 7.73 1.00 9.00
N ASN A 47 7.79 -0.32 9.11
CA ASN A 47 8.38 -1.08 10.22
C ASN A 47 9.75 -1.69 9.85
N GLY A 48 10.55 -0.98 9.06
CA GLY A 48 11.92 -1.38 8.76
C GLY A 48 12.05 -2.40 7.62
N LYS A 49 10.94 -2.81 6.97
CA LYS A 49 10.96 -3.74 5.83
C LYS A 49 10.18 -3.20 4.64
N TYR A 50 10.53 -3.65 3.45
CA TYR A 50 9.71 -3.43 2.27
C TYR A 50 8.39 -4.17 2.40
N MET A 51 7.29 -3.49 2.05
CA MET A 51 5.96 -4.08 2.10
C MET A 51 5.26 -3.95 0.75
N LEU A 52 4.92 -5.09 0.17
CA LEU A 52 4.06 -5.15 -1.01
C LEU A 52 2.61 -5.24 -0.55
N VAL A 53 1.81 -4.23 -0.86
CA VAL A 53 0.40 -4.15 -0.46
C VAL A 53 -0.47 -4.36 -1.69
N ASP A 54 -1.32 -5.39 -1.64
CA ASP A 54 -2.30 -5.73 -2.67
C ASP A 54 -3.70 -5.32 -2.22
N PHE A 55 -4.27 -4.33 -2.88
CA PHE A 55 -5.67 -3.95 -2.69
C PHE A 55 -6.53 -4.75 -3.66
N TRP A 56 -7.37 -5.63 -3.11
CA TRP A 56 -8.09 -6.65 -3.85
C TRP A 56 -9.52 -6.87 -3.35
N ALA A 57 -10.29 -7.73 -4.02
CA ALA A 57 -11.58 -8.24 -3.53
C ALA A 57 -11.84 -9.66 -4.08
N SER A 58 -12.65 -10.45 -3.39
CA SER A 58 -12.96 -11.83 -3.79
C SER A 58 -13.75 -11.90 -5.11
N TRP A 59 -14.56 -10.90 -5.39
CA TRP A 59 -15.34 -10.76 -6.63
C TRP A 59 -14.51 -10.24 -7.82
N CYS A 60 -13.28 -9.75 -7.58
CA CYS A 60 -12.42 -9.18 -8.62
C CYS A 60 -11.64 -10.29 -9.34
N GLN A 61 -12.07 -10.66 -10.53
CA GLN A 61 -11.41 -11.70 -11.32
C GLN A 61 -9.94 -11.38 -11.68
N PRO A 62 -9.58 -10.14 -12.12
CA PRO A 62 -8.18 -9.81 -12.36
C PRO A 62 -7.31 -9.90 -11.08
N CYS A 63 -7.87 -9.55 -9.90
CA CYS A 63 -7.16 -9.68 -8.64
C CYS A 63 -6.82 -11.16 -8.36
N ARG A 64 -7.77 -12.04 -8.56
CA ARG A 64 -7.59 -13.49 -8.37
C ARG A 64 -6.51 -14.07 -9.29
N ALA A 65 -6.34 -13.51 -10.49
CA ALA A 65 -5.29 -13.92 -11.42
C ALA A 65 -3.88 -13.53 -10.93
N GLU A 66 -3.72 -12.44 -10.15
CA GLU A 66 -2.44 -12.02 -9.59
C GLU A 66 -2.01 -12.84 -8.35
N ILE A 67 -2.98 -13.38 -7.59
CA ILE A 67 -2.72 -14.07 -6.30
C ILE A 67 -1.65 -15.18 -6.40
N PRO A 68 -1.65 -16.09 -7.39
CA PRO A 68 -0.61 -17.12 -7.49
C PRO A 68 0.81 -16.54 -7.63
N GLY A 69 0.95 -15.43 -8.35
CA GLY A 69 2.21 -14.68 -8.48
C GLY A 69 2.64 -14.07 -7.14
N LEU A 70 1.71 -13.45 -6.41
CA LEU A 70 1.97 -12.87 -5.09
C LEU A 70 2.37 -13.93 -4.06
N ILE A 71 1.74 -15.11 -4.08
CA ILE A 71 2.13 -16.24 -3.22
C ILE A 71 3.57 -16.68 -3.51
N LYS A 72 3.96 -16.79 -4.78
CA LYS A 72 5.33 -17.12 -5.17
C LYS A 72 6.34 -16.09 -4.67
N ILE A 73 6.04 -14.80 -4.87
CA ILE A 73 6.86 -13.67 -4.40
C ILE A 73 6.99 -13.70 -2.88
N TYR A 74 5.86 -13.86 -2.16
CA TYR A 74 5.88 -13.97 -0.70
C TYR A 74 6.77 -15.12 -0.25
N ASN A 75 6.58 -16.32 -0.76
CA ASN A 75 7.37 -17.50 -0.35
C ASN A 75 8.86 -17.37 -0.67
N LYS A 76 9.21 -16.67 -1.76
CA LYS A 76 10.58 -16.46 -2.19
C LYS A 76 11.33 -15.41 -1.37
N TYR A 77 10.66 -14.31 -1.01
CA TYR A 77 11.31 -13.12 -0.46
C TYR A 77 10.91 -12.79 0.99
N LYS A 78 9.89 -13.46 1.57
CA LYS A 78 9.45 -13.20 2.96
C LYS A 78 10.60 -13.34 3.96
N GLY A 79 10.67 -12.40 4.91
CA GLY A 79 11.70 -12.41 5.94
C GLY A 79 11.78 -11.08 6.68
N GLU A 80 12.93 -10.79 7.23
CA GLU A 80 13.17 -9.55 8.00
C GLU A 80 13.07 -8.29 7.13
N ASN A 81 13.42 -8.39 5.85
CA ASN A 81 13.51 -7.25 4.94
C ASN A 81 12.28 -7.10 4.02
N PHE A 82 11.38 -8.09 3.94
CA PHE A 82 10.25 -8.06 2.98
C PHE A 82 9.02 -8.79 3.50
N GLY A 83 7.85 -8.25 3.17
CA GLY A 83 6.56 -8.87 3.39
C GLY A 83 5.54 -8.52 2.31
N VAL A 84 4.43 -9.26 2.32
CA VAL A 84 3.22 -9.00 1.50
C VAL A 84 2.04 -8.84 2.43
N LEU A 85 1.14 -7.92 2.11
CA LEU A 85 -0.11 -7.66 2.81
C LEU A 85 -1.24 -7.57 1.80
N GLY A 86 -2.32 -8.29 2.02
CA GLY A 86 -3.57 -8.07 1.29
C GLY A 86 -4.49 -7.11 2.05
N VAL A 87 -5.19 -6.26 1.30
CA VAL A 87 -6.22 -5.36 1.83
C VAL A 87 -7.49 -5.55 1.02
N ALA A 88 -8.48 -6.23 1.62
CA ALA A 88 -9.75 -6.50 0.95
C ALA A 88 -10.64 -5.25 0.95
N LEU A 89 -10.87 -4.67 -0.23
CA LEU A 89 -11.67 -3.47 -0.46
C LEU A 89 -13.10 -3.81 -0.86
N ASN A 90 -14.08 -3.20 -0.16
CA ASN A 90 -15.49 -3.30 -0.52
C ASN A 90 -15.95 -4.74 -0.78
N ASP A 91 -15.51 -5.64 0.06
CA ASP A 91 -15.80 -7.06 -0.01
C ASP A 91 -16.48 -7.53 1.27
N LYS A 92 -17.28 -8.59 1.15
CA LYS A 92 -17.83 -9.27 2.33
C LYS A 92 -16.69 -10.06 2.99
N PRO A 93 -16.38 -9.84 4.27
CA PRO A 93 -15.28 -10.52 4.94
C PRO A 93 -15.32 -12.05 4.82
N GLU A 94 -16.53 -12.64 4.85
CA GLU A 94 -16.73 -14.09 4.71
C GLU A 94 -16.32 -14.57 3.30
N SER A 95 -16.61 -13.79 2.25
CA SER A 95 -16.22 -14.09 0.87
C SER A 95 -14.69 -14.00 0.71
N SER A 96 -14.08 -12.95 1.31
CA SER A 96 -12.63 -12.81 1.34
C SER A 96 -11.97 -13.97 2.06
N LYS A 97 -12.44 -14.34 3.26
CA LYS A 97 -11.93 -15.49 4.03
C LYS A 97 -12.01 -16.79 3.22
N LYS A 98 -13.16 -17.06 2.62
CA LYS A 98 -13.35 -18.26 1.79
C LYS A 98 -12.35 -18.33 0.64
N LEU A 99 -12.09 -17.18 -0.04
CA LEU A 99 -11.12 -17.15 -1.13
C LEU A 99 -9.69 -17.32 -0.63
N ILE A 100 -9.33 -16.70 0.51
CA ILE A 100 -8.02 -16.86 1.16
C ILE A 100 -7.73 -18.34 1.42
N GLU A 101 -8.68 -19.04 2.01
CA GLU A 101 -8.58 -20.49 2.29
C GLU A 101 -8.49 -21.30 1.00
N THR A 102 -9.40 -21.04 0.04
CA THR A 102 -9.46 -21.79 -1.24
C THR A 102 -8.17 -21.65 -2.05
N MET A 103 -7.56 -20.46 -2.07
CA MET A 103 -6.33 -20.20 -2.82
C MET A 103 -5.06 -20.43 -1.99
N GLY A 104 -5.18 -20.76 -0.70
CA GLY A 104 -4.04 -20.99 0.18
C GLY A 104 -3.15 -19.74 0.34
N ILE A 105 -3.75 -18.55 0.51
CA ILE A 105 -3.00 -17.29 0.64
C ILE A 105 -2.27 -17.26 2.00
N PRO A 106 -0.93 -17.26 2.03
CA PRO A 106 -0.17 -17.43 3.27
C PRO A 106 0.23 -16.11 3.96
N TYR A 107 -0.03 -14.96 3.34
CA TYR A 107 0.37 -13.65 3.86
C TYR A 107 -0.78 -12.95 4.59
N PRO A 108 -0.46 -12.00 5.52
CA PRO A 108 -1.44 -11.27 6.31
C PRO A 108 -2.49 -10.55 5.46
N GLN A 109 -3.69 -10.38 6.05
CA GLN A 109 -4.82 -9.73 5.39
C GLN A 109 -5.49 -8.72 6.32
N ILE A 110 -5.78 -7.52 5.81
CA ILE A 110 -6.74 -6.59 6.41
C ILE A 110 -8.06 -6.78 5.67
N LEU A 111 -9.08 -7.22 6.40
CA LEU A 111 -10.41 -7.46 5.84
C LEU A 111 -11.35 -6.30 6.17
N ASN A 112 -12.44 -6.16 5.38
CA ASN A 112 -13.48 -5.15 5.61
C ASN A 112 -13.01 -3.69 5.40
N ALA A 113 -12.02 -3.45 4.55
CA ALA A 113 -11.63 -2.10 4.16
C ALA A 113 -12.69 -1.51 3.21
N GLY A 114 -13.20 -0.33 3.56
CA GLY A 114 -14.27 0.33 2.80
C GLY A 114 -13.76 1.31 1.74
N ASN A 115 -14.70 2.00 1.09
CA ASN A 115 -14.42 3.00 0.06
C ASN A 115 -13.48 4.12 0.54
N GLN A 116 -13.53 4.49 1.83
CA GLN A 116 -12.64 5.51 2.36
C GLN A 116 -11.16 5.19 2.15
N VAL A 117 -10.78 3.90 2.23
CA VAL A 117 -9.40 3.48 1.97
C VAL A 117 -9.04 3.65 0.49
N ALA A 118 -9.97 3.32 -0.41
CA ALA A 118 -9.79 3.57 -1.84
C ALA A 118 -9.60 5.06 -2.15
N TYR A 119 -10.36 5.96 -1.50
CA TYR A 119 -10.19 7.40 -1.64
C TYR A 119 -8.85 7.89 -1.11
N LEU A 120 -8.43 7.44 0.09
CA LEU A 120 -7.14 7.82 0.68
C LEU A 120 -5.96 7.54 -0.24
N TYR A 121 -6.00 6.41 -0.94
CA TYR A 121 -4.94 5.96 -1.84
C TYR A 121 -5.17 6.30 -3.31
N ASN A 122 -6.25 7.07 -3.62
CA ASN A 122 -6.64 7.40 -4.98
C ASN A 122 -6.73 6.17 -5.90
N ILE A 123 -7.29 5.07 -5.37
CA ILE A 123 -7.47 3.81 -6.09
C ILE A 123 -8.70 3.96 -6.99
N LYS A 124 -8.49 3.90 -8.31
CA LYS A 124 -9.56 4.01 -9.32
C LYS A 124 -10.11 2.66 -9.75
N GLY A 125 -9.41 1.58 -9.42
CA GLY A 125 -9.79 0.21 -9.73
C GLY A 125 -8.82 -0.78 -9.11
N ILE A 126 -9.28 -2.02 -8.93
CA ILE A 126 -8.47 -3.12 -8.39
C ILE A 126 -8.24 -4.19 -9.47
N PRO A 127 -7.13 -4.96 -9.36
CA PRO A 127 -6.14 -4.90 -8.31
C PRO A 127 -5.38 -3.57 -8.31
N GLU A 128 -4.94 -3.08 -7.17
CA GLU A 128 -3.95 -2.02 -7.08
C GLU A 128 -2.82 -2.51 -6.18
N ILE A 129 -1.66 -2.73 -6.76
CA ILE A 129 -0.51 -3.29 -6.04
C ILE A 129 0.54 -2.21 -5.88
N MET A 130 0.91 -1.95 -4.62
CA MET A 130 1.82 -0.90 -4.22
C MET A 130 3.01 -1.47 -3.46
N LEU A 131 4.21 -0.93 -3.69
CA LEU A 131 5.42 -1.27 -2.96
C LEU A 131 5.86 -0.09 -2.11
N PHE A 132 6.01 -0.32 -0.81
CA PHE A 132 6.51 0.63 0.17
C PHE A 132 7.91 0.25 0.62
N ASP A 133 8.77 1.25 0.83
CA ASP A 133 10.10 1.07 1.38
C ASP A 133 10.07 0.87 2.91
N PRO A 134 11.20 0.54 3.56
CA PRO A 134 11.28 0.33 5.01
C PRO A 134 10.84 1.51 5.87
N SER A 135 10.88 2.73 5.34
CA SER A 135 10.38 3.93 6.01
C SER A 135 8.88 4.17 5.84
N GLY A 136 8.21 3.36 4.99
CA GLY A 136 6.81 3.52 4.63
C GLY A 136 6.55 4.50 3.48
N LYS A 137 7.57 4.82 2.68
CA LYS A 137 7.44 5.65 1.48
C LYS A 137 6.98 4.81 0.30
N LEU A 138 6.00 5.27 -0.44
CA LEU A 138 5.52 4.61 -1.67
C LEU A 138 6.55 4.74 -2.79
N ILE A 139 7.14 3.63 -3.21
CA ILE A 139 8.19 3.61 -4.25
C ILE A 139 7.70 3.09 -5.60
N ALA A 140 6.64 2.27 -5.63
CA ALA A 140 5.99 1.83 -6.86
C ALA A 140 4.51 1.57 -6.63
N ARG A 141 3.68 1.77 -7.67
CA ARG A 141 2.25 1.46 -7.66
C ARG A 141 1.76 1.02 -9.03
N GLY A 142 0.55 0.47 -9.08
CA GLY A 142 -0.03 -0.04 -10.33
C GLY A 142 0.71 -1.26 -10.88
N LEU A 143 1.41 -1.98 -10.01
CA LEU A 143 2.20 -3.15 -10.40
C LEU A 143 1.30 -4.31 -10.87
N ARG A 144 1.74 -5.03 -11.92
CA ARG A 144 0.99 -6.16 -12.52
C ARG A 144 1.94 -7.23 -13.03
N GLY A 145 1.52 -8.49 -12.91
CA GLY A 145 2.22 -9.63 -13.51
C GLY A 145 3.72 -9.66 -13.18
N PRO A 146 4.61 -9.84 -14.18
CA PRO A 146 6.05 -9.94 -13.94
C PRO A 146 6.68 -8.65 -13.38
N TYR A 147 6.06 -7.50 -13.58
CA TYR A 147 6.57 -6.22 -13.06
C TYR A 147 6.53 -6.14 -11.53
N ILE A 148 5.70 -6.95 -10.87
CA ILE A 148 5.65 -7.03 -9.40
C ILE A 148 6.99 -7.55 -8.88
N GLU A 149 7.44 -8.71 -9.37
CA GLU A 149 8.69 -9.33 -8.92
C GLU A 149 9.91 -8.48 -9.30
N ILE A 150 9.91 -7.88 -10.50
CA ILE A 150 10.97 -6.96 -10.94
C ILE A 150 11.13 -5.79 -9.97
N ALA A 151 10.03 -5.18 -9.54
CA ALA A 151 10.05 -4.06 -8.59
C ALA A 151 10.58 -4.49 -7.21
N VAL A 152 10.12 -5.63 -6.71
CA VAL A 152 10.57 -6.20 -5.42
C VAL A 152 12.07 -6.51 -5.45
N LYS A 153 12.54 -7.22 -6.47
CA LYS A 153 13.96 -7.57 -6.63
C LYS A 153 14.83 -6.32 -6.66
N LYS A 154 14.48 -5.33 -7.49
CA LYS A 154 15.21 -4.07 -7.59
C LYS A 154 15.29 -3.32 -6.24
N ALA A 155 14.21 -3.32 -5.47
CA ALA A 155 14.17 -2.66 -4.16
C ALA A 155 15.10 -3.35 -3.15
N LEU A 156 15.08 -4.68 -3.09
CA LEU A 156 15.92 -5.47 -2.19
C LEU A 156 17.41 -5.35 -2.54
N GLU A 157 17.76 -5.42 -3.84
CA GLU A 157 19.16 -5.22 -4.32
C GLU A 157 19.71 -3.84 -3.98
N ALA A 158 18.87 -2.78 -4.06
CA ALA A 158 19.27 -1.42 -3.67
C ALA A 158 19.59 -1.31 -2.18
N GLN A 159 18.87 -2.05 -1.32
CA GLN A 159 19.15 -2.10 0.13
C GLN A 159 20.50 -2.77 0.43
N ASP A 160 20.79 -3.89 -0.23
CA ASP A 160 22.04 -4.64 -0.01
C ASP A 160 23.27 -3.83 -0.44
N SER A 161 23.11 -2.99 -1.46
CA SER A 161 24.17 -2.09 -1.95
C SER A 161 24.47 -0.94 -0.99
N GLN A 162 23.52 -0.54 -0.15
CA GLN A 162 23.69 0.53 0.85
C GLN A 162 24.29 0.04 2.19
N LYS A 163 24.31 -1.28 2.41
CA LYS A 163 24.89 -1.90 3.61
C LYS A 163 26.37 -2.26 3.47
N LYS A 164 26.95 -2.11 2.27
CA LYS A 164 28.37 -2.33 1.95
C LYS A 164 29.13 -1.02 1.97
#